data_e0f60accecd59ec23aac01743b7de4b5
#
_entry.id   e0f60accecd59ec23aac01743b7de4b5
#
_cell.length_a   1.000
_cell.length_b   1.000
_cell.length_c   1.000
_cell.angle_alpha   90.00
_cell.angle_beta   90.00
_cell.angle_gamma   90.00
#
_symmetry.space_group_name_H-M   'P 1'
#
loop_
_entity.id
_entity.type
_entity.pdbx_description
1 polymer ?
#
loop_
_entity_poly.entity_id
_entity_poly.type
_entity_poly.pdbx_seq_one_letter_code
_entity_poly.pdbx_strand_id
1 'polypeptide(L)'
;MEIYLGFFICCIVAVLFGVFLAKRQARVFSTPDQTKQSDGMSGQDAFPIANHFDYGDMRFLHLGTPAVQGSMKISSPYEIHLEYVQRMMAWLLFADLDKLNQMHAMQLGLGAASLTKFCYKNLGMQTTAIELNPNVIETCRLWFNLPENDHRLQVLVGDAAEAVANDAWQGKIDVLQVDLYDQDAELPCLDSEFFYKNCRKLLSD
;
A
#
# COMPACT_ATOMS: atom_id res chain seq x y z
N MET A 1 9.57 -6.64 -26.26
CA MET A 1 10.03 -5.39 -25.64
C MET A 1 8.90 -4.37 -25.47
N GLU A 2 7.94 -4.27 -26.39
CA GLU A 2 6.80 -3.32 -26.29
C GLU A 2 5.73 -3.70 -25.25
N ILE A 3 5.49 -4.97 -25.00
CA ILE A 3 4.48 -5.44 -24.03
C ILE A 3 4.86 -5.08 -22.59
N TYR A 4 6.16 -5.15 -22.24
CA TYR A 4 6.65 -4.83 -20.89
C TYR A 4 6.60 -3.32 -20.56
N LEU A 5 6.78 -2.47 -21.57
CA LEU A 5 6.64 -1.03 -21.40
C LEU A 5 5.19 -0.64 -21.08
N GLY A 6 4.22 -1.34 -21.69
CA GLY A 6 2.80 -1.15 -21.41
C GLY A 6 2.41 -1.51 -19.96
N PHE A 7 3.01 -2.55 -19.40
CA PHE A 7 2.76 -2.99 -18.01
C PHE A 7 3.23 -1.96 -16.99
N PHE A 8 4.45 -1.45 -17.18
CA PHE A 8 5.02 -0.43 -16.30
C PHE A 8 4.21 0.89 -16.34
N ILE A 9 3.77 1.28 -17.54
CA ILE A 9 2.94 2.48 -17.74
C ILE A 9 1.56 2.30 -17.09
N CYS A 10 0.96 1.11 -17.16
CA CYS A 10 -0.36 0.84 -16.58
C CYS A 10 -0.35 0.97 -15.05
N CYS A 11 0.67 0.45 -14.38
CA CYS A 11 0.81 0.57 -12.92
C CYS A 11 1.07 2.02 -12.48
N ILE A 12 1.91 2.77 -13.21
CA ILE A 12 2.17 4.19 -12.93
C ILE A 12 0.94 5.07 -13.18
N VAL A 13 0.19 4.82 -14.26
CA VAL A 13 -1.06 5.56 -14.54
C VAL A 13 -2.12 5.27 -13.48
N ALA A 14 -2.19 4.05 -12.95
CA ALA A 14 -3.08 3.71 -11.85
C ALA A 14 -2.72 4.49 -10.57
N VAL A 15 -1.43 4.65 -10.26
CA VAL A 15 -0.93 5.44 -9.12
C VAL A 15 -1.27 6.92 -9.27
N LEU A 16 -0.96 7.54 -10.41
CA LEU A 16 -1.24 8.96 -10.66
C LEU A 16 -2.75 9.26 -10.67
N PHE A 17 -3.56 8.37 -11.23
CA PHE A 17 -5.01 8.52 -11.24
C PHE A 17 -5.63 8.22 -9.87
N GLY A 18 -5.04 7.30 -9.09
CA GLY A 18 -5.43 7.00 -7.73
C GLY A 18 -5.23 8.18 -6.80
N VAL A 19 -4.10 8.86 -6.86
CA VAL A 19 -3.80 10.09 -6.10
C VAL A 19 -4.80 11.20 -6.43
N PHE A 20 -5.18 11.37 -7.69
CA PHE A 20 -6.17 12.38 -8.10
C PHE A 20 -7.58 12.07 -7.57
N LEU A 21 -7.99 10.81 -7.55
CA LEU A 21 -9.30 10.38 -7.01
C LEU A 21 -9.34 10.37 -5.49
N ALA A 22 -8.26 10.00 -4.81
CA ALA A 22 -8.14 10.07 -3.35
C ALA A 22 -8.28 11.52 -2.87
N LYS A 23 -7.65 12.48 -3.56
CA LYS A 23 -7.86 13.93 -3.31
C LYS A 23 -9.30 14.37 -3.51
N ARG A 24 -10.04 13.76 -4.43
CA ARG A 24 -11.45 14.09 -4.68
C ARG A 24 -12.38 13.47 -3.63
N GLN A 25 -12.10 12.25 -3.17
CA GLN A 25 -12.87 11.59 -2.10
C GLN A 25 -12.62 12.21 -0.72
N ALA A 26 -11.38 12.59 -0.41
CA ALA A 26 -11.04 13.27 0.85
C ALA A 26 -11.78 14.60 1.04
N ARG A 27 -12.13 15.30 -0.04
CA ARG A 27 -12.94 16.53 0.03
C ARG A 27 -14.41 16.33 0.35
N VAL A 28 -14.93 15.11 0.22
CA VAL A 28 -16.36 14.80 0.46
C VAL A 28 -16.63 14.43 1.91
N PHE A 29 -15.60 14.03 2.67
CA PHE A 29 -15.70 13.58 4.06
C PHE A 29 -14.92 14.43 5.05
N SER A 30 -14.95 15.75 4.93
CA SER A 30 -14.48 16.63 6.01
C SER A 30 -15.53 16.72 7.11
N THR A 31 -15.29 16.04 8.22
CA THR A 31 -16.05 16.21 9.46
C THR A 31 -15.67 17.52 10.16
N PRO A 32 -16.60 18.15 10.92
CA PRO A 32 -16.33 19.41 11.61
C PRO A 32 -15.31 19.25 12.73
N ASP A 33 -14.46 20.24 12.81
CA ASP A 33 -13.45 20.60 13.79
C ASP A 33 -13.70 20.11 15.21
N GLN A 34 -12.78 19.34 15.75
CA GLN A 34 -12.61 19.15 17.20
C GLN A 34 -11.18 19.50 17.61
N THR A 35 -11.02 20.79 17.93
CA THR A 35 -10.17 21.39 18.97
C THR A 35 -8.79 20.80 19.30
N LYS A 36 -7.81 21.66 19.10
CA LYS A 36 -6.49 21.81 19.72
C LYS A 36 -6.39 21.33 21.18
N GLN A 37 -5.37 20.52 21.44
CA GLN A 37 -4.58 20.42 22.68
C GLN A 37 -3.51 19.36 22.44
N SER A 38 -2.25 19.49 22.76
CA SER A 38 -1.44 20.34 23.61
C SER A 38 0.03 20.18 23.25
N ASP A 39 0.77 21.25 23.43
CA ASP A 39 2.23 21.33 23.35
C ASP A 39 2.97 20.37 24.28
N GLY A 40 4.12 19.88 23.80
CA GLY A 40 5.26 19.52 24.64
C GLY A 40 5.69 18.07 24.54
N MET A 41 6.67 17.77 23.65
CA MET A 41 7.94 17.15 24.06
C MET A 41 8.86 17.05 22.84
N SER A 42 10.01 17.66 22.97
CA SER A 42 11.16 17.56 22.07
C SER A 42 11.74 16.14 22.07
N GLY A 43 12.02 15.59 20.91
CA GLY A 43 12.96 14.49 20.78
C GLY A 43 12.50 13.38 19.84
N GLN A 44 13.19 13.24 18.70
CA GLN A 44 13.11 12.21 17.68
C GLN A 44 11.80 12.23 16.88
N ASP A 45 11.94 12.21 15.56
CA ASP A 45 10.84 12.18 14.58
C ASP A 45 10.00 10.92 14.78
N ALA A 46 9.04 10.99 15.72
CA ALA A 46 8.13 9.89 15.99
C ALA A 46 7.15 9.78 14.81
N PHE A 47 7.02 8.59 14.24
CA PHE A 47 6.02 8.32 13.20
C PHE A 47 4.62 8.72 13.63
N PRO A 48 3.77 9.22 12.73
CA PRO A 48 2.39 9.53 13.02
C PRO A 48 1.67 8.34 13.64
N ILE A 49 0.84 8.61 14.64
CA ILE A 49 0.01 7.56 15.25
C ILE A 49 -1.05 7.13 14.24
N ALA A 50 -1.09 5.83 13.95
CA ALA A 50 -2.13 5.23 13.15
C ALA A 50 -3.37 4.99 14.03
N ASN A 51 -4.52 5.42 13.56
CA ASN A 51 -5.80 5.20 14.22
C ASN A 51 -6.87 4.80 13.21
N HIS A 52 -8.03 4.36 13.68
CA HIS A 52 -9.13 4.00 12.82
C HIS A 52 -10.45 4.61 13.27
N PHE A 53 -11.39 4.69 12.34
CA PHE A 53 -12.75 5.13 12.57
C PHE A 53 -13.71 4.21 11.80
N ASP A 54 -14.79 3.80 12.47
CA ASP A 54 -15.82 2.96 11.88
C ASP A 54 -17.06 3.80 11.51
N TYR A 55 -17.54 3.60 10.29
CA TYR A 55 -18.81 4.16 9.84
C TYR A 55 -19.62 3.09 9.11
N GLY A 56 -20.71 2.65 9.72
CA GLY A 56 -21.47 1.50 9.25
C GLY A 56 -20.62 0.24 9.18
N ASP A 57 -20.58 -0.40 8.03
CA ASP A 57 -19.76 -1.60 7.76
C ASP A 57 -18.36 -1.27 7.25
N MET A 58 -17.94 0.00 7.32
CA MET A 58 -16.64 0.45 6.83
C MET A 58 -15.75 0.90 7.98
N ARG A 59 -14.49 0.46 7.93
CA ARG A 59 -13.39 0.91 8.79
C ARG A 59 -12.37 1.69 7.96
N PHE A 60 -12.01 2.87 8.42
CA PHE A 60 -11.08 3.79 7.76
C PHE A 60 -9.81 3.94 8.59
N LEU A 61 -8.66 3.91 7.93
CA LEU A 61 -7.35 4.18 8.53
C LEU A 61 -6.99 5.64 8.36
N HIS A 62 -6.45 6.24 9.42
CA HIS A 62 -5.94 7.61 9.47
C HIS A 62 -4.54 7.67 10.09
N LEU A 63 -3.72 8.66 9.70
CA LEU A 63 -2.38 8.91 10.24
C LEU A 63 -2.32 10.31 10.87
N GLY A 64 -3.00 10.48 12.01
CA GLY A 64 -3.00 11.75 12.75
C GLY A 64 -3.70 12.92 12.06
N THR A 65 -4.27 12.71 10.88
CA THR A 65 -5.01 13.71 10.08
C THR A 65 -6.38 13.15 9.68
N PRO A 66 -7.34 14.00 9.27
CA PRO A 66 -8.63 13.55 8.71
C PRO A 66 -8.51 12.80 7.38
N ALA A 67 -7.36 12.83 6.73
CA ALA A 67 -7.16 12.13 5.44
C ALA A 67 -7.25 10.62 5.62
N VAL A 68 -8.05 9.96 4.78
CA VAL A 68 -8.18 8.51 4.76
C VAL A 68 -6.97 7.91 4.04
N GLN A 69 -6.22 7.06 4.75
CA GLN A 69 -5.07 6.33 4.22
C GLN A 69 -5.43 4.95 3.66
N GLY A 70 -6.62 4.48 3.93
CA GLY A 70 -7.13 3.22 3.43
C GLY A 70 -8.44 2.84 4.11
N SER A 71 -9.11 1.83 3.60
CA SER A 71 -10.34 1.34 4.20
C SER A 71 -10.50 -0.18 4.07
N MET A 72 -11.36 -0.72 4.92
CA MET A 72 -11.73 -2.13 4.93
C MET A 72 -13.24 -2.24 5.18
N LYS A 73 -13.90 -3.13 4.45
CA LYS A 73 -15.25 -3.54 4.79
C LYS A 73 -15.20 -4.58 5.91
N ILE A 74 -15.87 -4.32 7.04
CA ILE A 74 -15.78 -5.17 8.23
C ILE A 74 -16.34 -6.56 7.95
N SER A 75 -17.46 -6.65 7.22
CA SER A 75 -18.08 -7.93 6.84
C SER A 75 -17.29 -8.72 5.77
N SER A 76 -16.37 -8.08 5.01
CA SER A 76 -15.56 -8.73 3.97
C SER A 76 -14.12 -8.20 4.03
N PRO A 77 -13.34 -8.52 5.08
CA PRO A 77 -12.08 -7.87 5.39
C PRO A 77 -10.95 -8.13 4.38
N TYR A 78 -11.10 -9.11 3.52
CA TYR A 78 -10.11 -9.49 2.49
C TYR A 78 -10.48 -9.00 1.08
N GLU A 79 -11.62 -8.36 0.91
CA GLU A 79 -12.02 -7.75 -0.35
C GLU A 79 -11.46 -6.33 -0.50
N ILE A 80 -11.18 -5.94 -1.74
CA ILE A 80 -10.76 -4.58 -2.06
C ILE A 80 -11.99 -3.72 -2.28
N HIS A 81 -12.13 -2.67 -1.47
CA HIS A 81 -13.31 -1.80 -1.51
C HIS A 81 -13.07 -0.47 -2.23
N LEU A 82 -11.91 0.16 -2.03
CA LEU A 82 -11.59 1.44 -2.67
C LEU A 82 -11.33 1.25 -4.17
N GLU A 83 -11.98 2.08 -4.97
CA GLU A 83 -11.92 1.99 -6.44
C GLU A 83 -10.48 2.10 -6.98
N TYR A 84 -9.67 3.01 -6.44
CA TYR A 84 -8.29 3.15 -6.90
C TYR A 84 -7.47 1.89 -6.61
N VAL A 85 -7.68 1.25 -5.46
CA VAL A 85 -7.01 -0.02 -5.09
C VAL A 85 -7.46 -1.15 -6.01
N GLN A 86 -8.76 -1.19 -6.37
CA GLN A 86 -9.27 -2.13 -7.37
C GLN A 86 -8.58 -1.94 -8.73
N ARG A 87 -8.37 -0.68 -9.14
CA ARG A 87 -7.66 -0.35 -10.38
C ARG A 87 -6.19 -0.77 -10.34
N MET A 88 -5.55 -0.73 -9.18
CA MET A 88 -4.18 -1.25 -9.01
C MET A 88 -4.07 -2.75 -9.26
N MET A 89 -5.18 -3.49 -9.21
CA MET A 89 -5.24 -4.92 -9.56
C MET A 89 -5.40 -5.19 -11.06
N ALA A 90 -5.36 -4.17 -11.93
CA ALA A 90 -5.51 -4.32 -13.38
C ALA A 90 -4.45 -5.24 -14.02
N TRP A 91 -3.32 -5.47 -13.36
CA TRP A 91 -2.31 -6.43 -13.80
C TRP A 91 -2.86 -7.86 -13.94
N LEU A 92 -3.93 -8.22 -13.20
CA LEU A 92 -4.61 -9.51 -13.32
C LEU A 92 -5.14 -9.78 -14.73
N LEU A 93 -5.42 -8.74 -15.52
CA LEU A 93 -5.85 -8.88 -16.92
C LEU A 93 -4.77 -9.48 -17.83
N PHE A 94 -3.52 -9.50 -17.37
CA PHE A 94 -2.35 -9.94 -18.11
C PHE A 94 -1.65 -11.14 -17.46
N ALA A 95 -2.07 -11.52 -16.26
CA ALA A 95 -1.49 -12.63 -15.52
C ALA A 95 -2.13 -13.97 -15.92
N ASP A 96 -1.34 -15.04 -15.82
CA ASP A 96 -1.86 -16.41 -15.88
C ASP A 96 -2.52 -16.75 -14.54
N LEU A 97 -3.85 -16.72 -14.52
CA LEU A 97 -4.63 -16.90 -13.29
C LEU A 97 -4.42 -18.28 -12.63
N ASP A 98 -4.05 -19.29 -13.39
CA ASP A 98 -3.79 -20.64 -12.88
C ASP A 98 -2.44 -20.73 -12.12
N LYS A 99 -1.57 -19.72 -12.27
CA LYS A 99 -0.25 -19.67 -11.65
C LYS A 99 -0.10 -18.64 -10.54
N LEU A 100 -1.15 -17.92 -10.17
CA LEU A 100 -1.09 -16.85 -9.18
C LEU A 100 -0.49 -17.31 -7.84
N ASN A 101 -0.79 -18.53 -7.42
CA ASN A 101 -0.27 -19.11 -6.17
C ASN A 101 1.24 -19.45 -6.22
N GLN A 102 1.87 -19.37 -7.40
CA GLN A 102 3.31 -19.55 -7.59
C GLN A 102 4.04 -18.20 -7.72
N MET A 103 3.29 -17.10 -7.82
CA MET A 103 3.81 -15.76 -8.02
C MET A 103 4.07 -15.07 -6.69
N HIS A 104 5.00 -14.10 -6.72
CA HIS A 104 5.34 -13.25 -5.61
C HIS A 104 4.90 -11.79 -5.87
N ALA A 105 3.98 -11.30 -5.06
CA ALA A 105 3.58 -9.89 -5.05
C ALA A 105 4.36 -9.13 -3.98
N MET A 106 4.97 -7.99 -4.34
CA MET A 106 5.54 -7.05 -3.39
C MET A 106 4.77 -5.74 -3.43
N GLN A 107 4.48 -5.21 -2.24
CA GLN A 107 3.82 -3.93 -2.06
C GLN A 107 4.72 -2.96 -1.31
N LEU A 108 4.88 -1.76 -1.85
CA LEU A 108 5.53 -0.63 -1.21
C LEU A 108 4.46 0.32 -0.69
N GLY A 109 4.44 0.50 0.64
CA GLY A 109 3.33 1.11 1.37
C GLY A 109 2.23 0.09 1.70
N LEU A 110 1.73 0.11 2.94
CA LEU A 110 0.75 -0.87 3.43
C LEU A 110 -0.68 -0.32 3.43
N GLY A 111 -0.87 0.95 3.82
CA GLY A 111 -2.19 1.51 4.03
C GLY A 111 -3.04 0.63 4.97
N ALA A 112 -4.30 0.39 4.62
CA ALA A 112 -5.18 -0.55 5.35
C ALA A 112 -4.93 -2.03 5.01
N ALA A 113 -3.78 -2.36 4.43
CA ALA A 113 -3.36 -3.68 4.00
C ALA A 113 -4.27 -4.35 2.95
N SER A 114 -5.05 -3.57 2.19
CA SER A 114 -6.05 -4.13 1.28
C SER A 114 -5.43 -4.96 0.17
N LEU A 115 -4.39 -4.43 -0.52
CA LEU A 115 -3.67 -5.15 -1.57
C LEU A 115 -2.94 -6.38 -1.02
N THR A 116 -2.22 -6.20 0.08
CA THR A 116 -1.45 -7.28 0.75
C THR A 116 -2.37 -8.45 1.14
N LYS A 117 -3.47 -8.16 1.80
CA LYS A 117 -4.43 -9.19 2.22
C LYS A 117 -5.08 -9.88 1.04
N PHE A 118 -5.43 -9.13 -0.01
CA PHE A 118 -6.06 -9.68 -1.20
C PHE A 118 -5.11 -10.63 -1.95
N CYS A 119 -3.87 -10.21 -2.22
CA CYS A 119 -2.86 -11.06 -2.85
C CYS A 119 -2.60 -12.34 -2.03
N TYR A 120 -2.46 -12.20 -0.72
CA TYR A 120 -2.17 -13.32 0.16
C TYR A 120 -3.36 -14.29 0.33
N LYS A 121 -4.58 -13.78 0.63
CA LYS A 121 -5.74 -14.61 0.98
C LYS A 121 -6.56 -15.04 -0.24
N ASN A 122 -6.84 -14.11 -1.15
CA ASN A 122 -7.76 -14.36 -2.25
C ASN A 122 -7.02 -14.96 -3.46
N LEU A 123 -5.78 -14.52 -3.73
CA LEU A 123 -5.00 -15.01 -4.85
C LEU A 123 -4.00 -16.12 -4.48
N GLY A 124 -3.78 -16.36 -3.19
CA GLY A 124 -2.88 -17.41 -2.70
C GLY A 124 -1.39 -17.15 -2.96
N MET A 125 -1.02 -15.92 -3.34
CA MET A 125 0.34 -15.54 -3.71
C MET A 125 1.29 -15.54 -2.51
N GLN A 126 2.59 -15.70 -2.76
CA GLN A 126 3.60 -15.20 -1.86
C GLN A 126 3.49 -13.67 -1.86
N THR A 127 3.51 -13.05 -0.67
CA THR A 127 3.22 -11.62 -0.54
C THR A 127 4.20 -10.98 0.44
N THR A 128 4.84 -9.90 0.00
CA THR A 128 5.68 -9.06 0.85
C THR A 128 5.16 -7.63 0.84
N ALA A 129 5.07 -6.99 2.00
CA ALA A 129 4.78 -5.56 2.10
C ALA A 129 5.89 -4.85 2.87
N ILE A 130 6.28 -3.68 2.38
CA ILE A 130 7.25 -2.79 3.02
C ILE A 130 6.48 -1.57 3.49
N GLU A 131 6.53 -1.28 4.78
CA GLU A 131 5.85 -0.16 5.41
C GLU A 131 6.84 0.60 6.30
N LEU A 132 6.90 1.91 6.12
CA LEU A 132 7.83 2.76 6.87
C LEU A 132 7.40 2.93 8.33
N ASN A 133 6.08 3.06 8.57
CA ASN A 133 5.53 3.36 9.88
C ASN A 133 5.09 2.08 10.63
N PRO A 134 5.81 1.65 11.68
CA PRO A 134 5.45 0.45 12.44
C PRO A 134 4.06 0.53 13.08
N ASN A 135 3.56 1.75 13.41
CA ASN A 135 2.23 1.92 13.97
C ASN A 135 1.12 1.52 12.98
N VAL A 136 1.36 1.69 11.66
CA VAL A 136 0.44 1.23 10.62
C VAL A 136 0.34 -0.29 10.62
N ILE A 137 1.48 -0.99 10.69
CA ILE A 137 1.50 -2.46 10.73
C ILE A 137 0.75 -2.97 11.96
N GLU A 138 1.04 -2.42 13.14
CA GLU A 138 0.37 -2.81 14.38
C GLU A 138 -1.14 -2.56 14.31
N THR A 139 -1.55 -1.38 13.87
CA THR A 139 -2.97 -1.02 13.69
C THR A 139 -3.66 -1.96 12.71
N CYS A 140 -2.97 -2.33 11.61
CA CYS A 140 -3.52 -3.25 10.63
C CYS A 140 -3.70 -4.67 11.19
N ARG A 141 -2.80 -5.14 12.03
CA ARG A 141 -2.94 -6.44 12.71
C ARG A 141 -4.09 -6.43 13.70
N LEU A 142 -4.19 -5.39 14.52
CA LEU A 142 -5.21 -5.29 15.56
C LEU A 142 -6.61 -5.05 14.98
N TRP A 143 -6.73 -4.25 13.92
CA TRP A 143 -8.03 -3.70 13.51
C TRP A 143 -8.42 -3.99 12.05
N PHE A 144 -7.47 -4.27 11.17
CA PHE A 144 -7.75 -4.47 9.74
C PHE A 144 -7.55 -5.91 9.27
N ASN A 145 -7.57 -6.87 10.18
CA ASN A 145 -7.47 -8.30 9.86
C ASN A 145 -6.20 -8.67 9.06
N LEU A 146 -5.11 -7.91 9.22
CA LEU A 146 -3.81 -8.28 8.64
C LEU A 146 -3.28 -9.51 9.38
N PRO A 147 -3.04 -10.65 8.71
CA PRO A 147 -2.50 -11.83 9.35
C PRO A 147 -1.06 -11.63 9.82
N GLU A 148 -0.63 -12.46 10.79
CA GLU A 148 0.77 -12.53 11.18
C GLU A 148 1.66 -13.04 10.02
N ASN A 149 2.94 -12.70 10.09
CA ASN A 149 3.91 -13.18 9.11
C ASN A 149 4.00 -14.72 9.16
N ASP A 150 4.06 -15.32 7.99
CA ASP A 150 4.26 -16.75 7.82
C ASP A 150 5.22 -17.05 6.65
N HIS A 151 5.22 -18.31 6.13
CA HIS A 151 6.07 -18.70 5.01
C HIS A 151 5.70 -18.05 3.68
N ARG A 152 4.48 -17.48 3.53
CA ARG A 152 4.00 -16.81 2.32
C ARG A 152 3.76 -15.31 2.51
N LEU A 153 3.54 -14.86 3.75
CA LEU A 153 3.30 -13.44 4.05
C LEU A 153 4.44 -12.86 4.86
N GLN A 154 5.04 -11.78 4.37
CA GLN A 154 6.02 -10.99 5.09
C GLN A 154 5.62 -9.52 5.07
N VAL A 155 5.41 -8.94 6.23
CA VAL A 155 5.20 -7.49 6.39
C VAL A 155 6.38 -6.96 7.19
N LEU A 156 7.16 -6.08 6.58
CA LEU A 156 8.45 -5.61 7.06
C LEU A 156 8.42 -4.10 7.28
N VAL A 157 8.97 -3.66 8.40
CA VAL A 157 9.25 -2.24 8.61
C VAL A 157 10.46 -1.84 7.79
N GLY A 158 10.34 -0.82 6.96
CA GLY A 158 11.46 -0.34 6.13
C GLY A 158 11.08 0.79 5.19
N ASP A 159 12.11 1.48 4.70
CA ASP A 159 11.98 2.48 3.66
C ASP A 159 11.87 1.82 2.28
N ALA A 160 10.91 2.29 1.46
CA ALA A 160 10.66 1.75 0.14
C ALA A 160 11.84 1.94 -0.82
N ALA A 161 12.54 3.08 -0.75
CA ALA A 161 13.70 3.34 -1.60
C ALA A 161 14.90 2.45 -1.23
N GLU A 162 15.08 2.16 0.05
CA GLU A 162 16.08 1.19 0.51
C GLU A 162 15.70 -0.24 0.08
N ALA A 163 14.42 -0.60 0.23
CA ALA A 163 13.95 -1.92 -0.14
C ALA A 163 14.14 -2.23 -1.62
N VAL A 164 13.83 -1.27 -2.53
CA VAL A 164 14.04 -1.48 -3.98
C VAL A 164 15.51 -1.49 -4.39
N ALA A 165 16.39 -0.91 -3.57
CA ALA A 165 17.84 -0.95 -3.80
C ALA A 165 18.51 -2.23 -3.27
N ASN A 166 17.77 -3.08 -2.55
CA ASN A 166 18.31 -4.29 -1.96
C ASN A 166 18.40 -5.43 -3.00
N ASP A 167 19.61 -5.84 -3.29
CA ASP A 167 19.91 -6.92 -4.26
C ASP A 167 19.26 -8.27 -3.90
N ALA A 168 18.87 -8.47 -2.64
CA ALA A 168 18.19 -9.69 -2.21
C ALA A 168 16.85 -9.94 -2.92
N TRP A 169 16.22 -8.90 -3.47
CA TRP A 169 14.93 -8.97 -4.16
C TRP A 169 15.05 -9.04 -5.69
N GLN A 170 16.25 -8.87 -6.27
CA GLN A 170 16.44 -8.82 -7.71
C GLN A 170 15.91 -10.07 -8.41
N GLY A 171 15.07 -9.86 -9.43
CA GLY A 171 14.50 -10.93 -10.25
C GLY A 171 13.54 -11.88 -9.52
N LYS A 172 13.03 -11.48 -8.34
CA LYS A 172 12.20 -12.38 -7.49
C LYS A 172 10.74 -11.96 -7.37
N ILE A 173 10.39 -10.80 -7.89
CA ILE A 173 9.06 -10.22 -7.75
C ILE A 173 8.33 -10.30 -9.09
N ASP A 174 7.17 -10.95 -9.10
CA ASP A 174 6.35 -11.06 -10.31
C ASP A 174 5.42 -9.86 -10.45
N VAL A 175 4.98 -9.30 -9.31
CA VAL A 175 4.08 -8.14 -9.28
C VAL A 175 4.58 -7.15 -8.24
N LEU A 176 4.97 -5.94 -8.67
CA LEU A 176 5.33 -4.84 -7.79
C LEU A 176 4.24 -3.77 -7.79
N GLN A 177 3.67 -3.51 -6.63
CA GLN A 177 2.63 -2.50 -6.42
C GLN A 177 3.21 -1.37 -5.57
N VAL A 178 3.22 -0.15 -6.12
CA VAL A 178 3.75 1.04 -5.46
C VAL A 178 2.57 1.92 -5.05
N ASP A 179 2.26 1.94 -3.76
CA ASP A 179 1.18 2.73 -3.15
C ASP A 179 1.74 3.56 -1.99
N LEU A 180 2.73 4.38 -2.32
CA LEU A 180 3.41 5.25 -1.37
C LEU A 180 2.67 6.58 -1.29
N TYR A 181 2.28 6.94 -0.08
CA TYR A 181 1.56 8.18 0.20
C TYR A 181 2.03 8.74 1.55
N ASP A 182 2.35 10.02 1.59
CA ASP A 182 2.51 10.78 2.82
C ASP A 182 1.40 11.84 2.97
N GLN A 183 1.45 12.60 4.07
CA GLN A 183 0.44 13.62 4.37
C GLN A 183 0.39 14.73 3.31
N ASP A 184 1.50 15.00 2.66
CA ASP A 184 1.68 16.08 1.69
C ASP A 184 1.63 15.57 0.23
N ALA A 185 1.54 14.25 0.02
CA ALA A 185 1.55 13.57 -1.30
C ALA A 185 2.82 13.86 -2.13
N GLU A 186 3.91 14.24 -1.49
CA GLU A 186 5.19 14.57 -2.11
C GLU A 186 6.29 13.66 -1.54
N LEU A 187 6.40 12.43 -2.06
CA LEU A 187 7.52 11.55 -1.73
C LEU A 187 8.62 11.73 -2.77
N PRO A 188 9.80 12.26 -2.38
CA PRO A 188 10.90 12.52 -3.33
C PRO A 188 11.37 11.28 -4.10
N CYS A 189 11.19 10.08 -3.54
CA CYS A 189 11.56 8.85 -4.23
C CYS A 189 10.71 8.60 -5.49
N LEU A 190 9.45 9.07 -5.53
CA LEU A 190 8.57 8.90 -6.68
C LEU A 190 8.96 9.77 -7.88
N ASP A 191 9.77 10.81 -7.68
CA ASP A 191 10.33 11.62 -8.75
C ASP A 191 11.72 11.14 -9.22
N SER A 192 12.22 10.04 -8.63
CA SER A 192 13.57 9.55 -8.87
C SER A 192 13.62 8.48 -9.96
N GLU A 193 14.33 8.77 -11.06
CA GLU A 193 14.63 7.76 -12.08
C GLU A 193 15.39 6.54 -11.49
N PHE A 194 16.22 6.77 -10.48
CA PHE A 194 16.96 5.73 -9.78
C PHE A 194 16.01 4.76 -9.06
N PHE A 195 14.98 5.28 -8.42
CA PHE A 195 13.95 4.46 -7.76
C PHE A 195 13.29 3.52 -8.77
N TYR A 196 12.81 4.03 -9.90
CA TYR A 196 12.13 3.20 -10.90
C TYR A 196 13.06 2.22 -11.61
N LYS A 197 14.33 2.56 -11.81
CA LYS A 197 15.33 1.62 -12.32
C LYS A 197 15.52 0.43 -11.37
N ASN A 198 15.55 0.69 -10.06
CA ASN A 198 15.63 -0.37 -9.06
C ASN A 198 14.32 -1.18 -8.98
N CYS A 199 13.14 -0.54 -9.02
CA CYS A 199 11.86 -1.25 -9.13
C CYS A 199 11.87 -2.26 -10.30
N ARG A 200 12.41 -1.86 -11.48
CA ARG A 200 12.50 -2.76 -12.64
C ARG A 200 13.42 -3.96 -12.38
N LYS A 201 14.50 -3.79 -11.62
CA LYS A 201 15.43 -4.88 -11.27
C LYS A 201 14.82 -5.93 -10.34
N LEU A 202 13.83 -5.56 -9.53
CA LEU A 202 13.15 -6.50 -8.64
C LEU A 202 12.31 -7.51 -9.43
N LEU A 203 11.78 -7.07 -10.60
CA LEU A 203 10.86 -7.88 -11.37
C LEU A 203 11.55 -9.07 -12.03
N SER A 204 10.87 -10.23 -11.95
CA SER A 204 11.22 -11.43 -12.71
C SER A 204 11.10 -11.19 -14.22
N ASP A 205 11.69 -12.05 -15.03
CA ASP A 205 11.66 -11.97 -16.50
C ASP A 205 10.28 -12.33 -17.07
#